data_4f761dadf4da451d1c70482c336cd448
#
_entry.id   4f761dadf4da451d1c70482c336cd448
#
_cell.length_a   1.000
_cell.length_b   1.000
_cell.length_c   1.000
_cell.angle_alpha   90.00
_cell.angle_beta   90.00
_cell.angle_gamma   90.00
#
_symmetry.space_group_name_H-M   'P 1'
#
loop_
_entity.id
_entity.type
_entity.pdbx_description
1 polymer ?
#
loop_
_entity_poly.entity_id
_entity_poly.type
_entity_poly.pdbx_seq_one_letter_code
_entity_poly.pdbx_strand_id
1 'polypeptide(L)'
;MTSQLIIGLIVSVLIGSVSSTVSAASDPTNFLFRKLSFSSEENNQLFRKTIDEADALEFEEAGAKSNSLVANVEADNRIDGLTFARVLANAAIIYAQLEQPKGALELINRSVSLVEEESVFHEDIYPLMMVKAQILIKQGELAEAIDQLRRAQHITHRYGGVYSEQQTDAVDHIANVNTTLRNHLEADRQQLFNLRISENVLGADSIELVPRLEKIGAYFRSRGVSLPYASDATFSETPSLDRKERADIFSQAIRHYNRALTIQESAYGPSDIRLINTLRSLAKTRMAQISGRRYAEDILERVVKIISSNPVADIPEHAVSLINLGDTYTINGNRNASETYLKAWDLLSQTPELTNLRESIFSSVTRISPTIPPYNIIARRPSKTQEGEEIFIRATFSVRPDGRVSNINLIEGNAPVDQKKLIRLWLRTSKFRPRIEEREFVLTEGLTTYQTFQVLEKEPAETPEESSPSPTTLPEKVDETESA
;
A
#
# COMPACT_ATOMS: atom_id res chain seq x y z
N MET A 1 -19.28 -1.47 24.92
CA MET A 1 -19.06 -0.54 23.80
C MET A 1 -17.78 -0.87 23.00
N THR A 2 -17.31 -2.10 22.98
CA THR A 2 -16.05 -2.52 22.33
C THR A 2 -16.25 -3.50 21.15
N SER A 3 -17.49 -3.88 20.84
CA SER A 3 -17.76 -4.88 19.79
C SER A 3 -18.08 -4.29 18.40
N GLN A 4 -18.32 -2.99 18.26
CA GLN A 4 -18.69 -2.40 16.96
C GLN A 4 -17.51 -2.01 16.07
N LEU A 5 -16.30 -1.88 16.61
CA LEU A 5 -15.11 -1.49 15.84
C LEU A 5 -14.42 -2.67 15.11
N ILE A 6 -14.69 -3.90 15.52
CA ILE A 6 -14.09 -5.11 14.92
C ILE A 6 -14.85 -5.57 13.66
N ILE A 7 -16.14 -5.27 13.56
CA ILE A 7 -17.01 -5.74 12.46
C ILE A 7 -16.68 -5.06 11.12
N GLY A 8 -16.23 -3.81 11.12
CA GLY A 8 -15.85 -3.08 9.88
C GLY A 8 -14.59 -3.59 9.20
N LEU A 9 -13.70 -4.28 9.92
CA LEU A 9 -12.38 -4.69 9.41
C LEU A 9 -12.40 -6.09 8.75
N ILE A 10 -13.39 -6.92 9.06
CA ILE A 10 -13.42 -8.33 8.66
C ILE A 10 -13.95 -8.53 7.22
N VAL A 11 -14.90 -7.71 6.78
CA VAL A 11 -15.51 -7.87 5.44
C VAL A 11 -14.64 -7.36 4.29
N SER A 12 -13.62 -6.53 4.58
CA SER A 12 -12.74 -5.92 3.57
C SER A 12 -11.56 -6.80 3.12
N VAL A 13 -11.41 -8.02 3.62
CA VAL A 13 -10.14 -8.78 3.53
C VAL A 13 -9.89 -9.45 2.19
N LEU A 14 -10.89 -9.61 1.32
CA LEU A 14 -10.70 -10.19 -0.01
C LEU A 14 -11.10 -9.28 -1.18
N ILE A 15 -11.86 -8.22 -0.92
CA ILE A 15 -12.14 -7.22 -1.95
C ILE A 15 -10.93 -6.32 -2.03
N GLY A 16 -10.13 -6.50 -3.08
CA GLY A 16 -8.99 -5.65 -3.39
C GLY A 16 -9.40 -4.21 -3.62
N SER A 17 -9.60 -3.43 -2.55
CA SER A 17 -9.17 -2.07 -2.63
C SER A 17 -7.66 -2.12 -2.72
N VAL A 18 -7.10 -1.62 -3.80
CA VAL A 18 -5.74 -1.08 -3.83
C VAL A 18 -5.78 0.16 -2.92
N SER A 19 -6.07 -0.06 -1.65
CA SER A 19 -5.52 0.79 -0.62
C SER A 19 -4.05 0.46 -0.71
N SER A 20 -3.28 1.35 -1.32
CA SER A 20 -1.88 1.47 -1.02
C SER A 20 -1.77 1.32 0.50
N THR A 21 -1.39 0.14 0.96
CA THR A 21 -0.76 0.04 2.25
C THR A 21 0.58 0.74 2.06
N VAL A 22 0.53 2.07 2.06
CA VAL A 22 1.61 2.85 2.61
C VAL A 22 1.82 2.17 3.95
N SER A 23 2.88 1.39 4.07
CA SER A 23 3.39 0.90 5.35
C SER A 23 3.23 2.09 6.27
N ALA A 24 2.56 1.90 7.41
CA ALA A 24 2.40 2.99 8.36
C ALA A 24 3.78 3.59 8.52
N ALA A 25 3.98 4.77 7.90
CA ALA A 25 5.19 5.52 8.06
C ALA A 25 5.32 5.67 9.57
N SER A 26 6.49 5.44 10.13
CA SER A 26 6.68 5.64 11.56
C SER A 26 6.14 7.03 11.87
N ASP A 27 5.16 7.11 12.77
CA ASP A 27 4.50 8.38 13.10
C ASP A 27 5.58 9.39 13.48
N PRO A 28 5.62 10.61 12.89
CA PRO A 28 6.60 11.62 13.26
C PRO A 28 6.70 11.84 14.77
N THR A 29 5.63 11.65 15.52
CA THR A 29 5.60 11.75 16.98
C THR A 29 6.52 10.76 17.70
N ASN A 30 6.93 9.67 17.03
CA ASN A 30 7.94 8.75 17.55
C ASN A 30 9.33 9.39 17.70
N PHE A 31 9.58 10.48 16.98
CA PHE A 31 10.84 11.23 17.02
C PHE A 31 10.81 12.42 17.97
N LEU A 32 9.75 12.61 18.77
CA LEU A 32 9.70 13.64 19.80
C LEU A 32 10.81 13.45 20.84
N PHE A 33 11.54 14.52 21.11
CA PHE A 33 12.52 14.57 22.19
C PHE A 33 11.77 14.73 23.51
N ARG A 34 11.56 13.63 24.24
CA ARG A 34 10.69 13.57 25.45
C ARG A 34 11.42 13.88 26.75
N LYS A 35 12.76 13.98 26.70
CA LYS A 35 13.58 14.16 27.90
C LYS A 35 14.38 15.46 27.80
N LEU A 36 13.72 16.59 28.02
CA LEU A 36 14.35 17.90 28.13
C LEU A 36 14.09 18.46 29.53
N SER A 37 15.04 19.24 30.05
CA SER A 37 14.91 19.94 31.31
C SER A 37 15.45 21.38 31.21
N PHE A 38 14.76 22.28 31.82
CA PHE A 38 15.07 23.71 31.78
C PHE A 38 15.30 24.23 33.19
N SER A 39 16.09 25.29 33.33
CA SER A 39 16.29 25.97 34.61
C SER A 39 15.01 26.68 35.10
N SER A 40 14.12 27.05 34.18
CA SER A 40 12.81 27.65 34.47
C SER A 40 11.76 26.55 34.67
N GLU A 41 11.06 26.60 35.82
CA GLU A 41 9.94 25.69 36.09
C GLU A 41 8.77 25.93 35.12
N GLU A 42 8.57 27.17 34.67
CA GLU A 42 7.58 27.51 33.66
C GLU A 42 7.86 26.78 32.36
N ASN A 43 9.11 26.79 31.88
CA ASN A 43 9.50 26.07 30.65
C ASN A 43 9.38 24.54 30.82
N ASN A 44 9.70 24.00 32.02
CA ASN A 44 9.48 22.58 32.31
C ASN A 44 7.99 22.19 32.27
N GLN A 45 7.09 23.05 32.75
CA GLN A 45 5.65 22.82 32.71
C GLN A 45 5.09 22.94 31.29
N LEU A 46 5.52 23.96 30.53
CA LEU A 46 5.15 24.11 29.11
C LEU A 46 5.59 22.90 28.31
N PHE A 47 6.84 22.46 28.48
CA PHE A 47 7.36 21.27 27.77
C PHE A 47 6.55 20.03 28.11
N ARG A 48 6.32 19.72 29.38
CA ARG A 48 5.53 18.55 29.79
C ARG A 48 4.13 18.57 29.16
N LYS A 49 3.41 19.71 29.24
CA LYS A 49 2.10 19.87 28.64
C LYS A 49 2.11 19.72 27.13
N THR A 50 3.12 20.27 26.45
CA THR A 50 3.28 20.12 24.98
C THR A 50 3.42 18.65 24.58
N ILE A 51 4.20 17.87 25.32
CA ILE A 51 4.37 16.44 25.05
C ILE A 51 3.10 15.65 25.38
N ASP A 52 2.48 15.91 26.55
CA ASP A 52 1.25 15.23 26.97
C ASP A 52 0.09 15.43 25.96
N GLU A 53 -0.07 16.66 25.45
CA GLU A 53 -1.09 16.99 24.45
C GLU A 53 -0.77 16.39 23.07
N ALA A 54 0.52 16.40 22.67
CA ALA A 54 0.93 15.72 21.45
C ALA A 54 0.67 14.19 21.51
N ASP A 55 0.88 13.57 22.68
CA ASP A 55 0.58 12.16 22.93
C ASP A 55 -0.94 11.88 22.97
N ALA A 56 -1.74 12.87 23.38
CA ALA A 56 -3.20 12.83 23.32
C ALA A 56 -3.76 13.14 21.91
N LEU A 57 -2.90 13.45 20.94
CA LEU A 57 -3.24 13.89 19.58
C LEU A 57 -3.97 15.25 19.53
N GLU A 58 -3.83 16.06 20.56
CA GLU A 58 -4.37 17.42 20.70
C GLU A 58 -3.36 18.43 20.13
N PHE A 59 -3.11 18.35 18.80
CA PHE A 59 -2.01 19.09 18.16
C PHE A 59 -2.20 20.61 18.11
N GLU A 60 -3.43 21.14 18.11
CA GLU A 60 -3.68 22.59 18.17
C GLU A 60 -3.21 23.18 19.51
N GLU A 61 -3.58 22.54 20.61
CA GLU A 61 -3.17 22.92 21.96
C GLU A 61 -1.66 22.75 22.16
N ALA A 62 -1.12 21.62 21.71
CA ALA A 62 0.32 21.35 21.72
C ALA A 62 1.09 22.40 20.91
N GLY A 63 0.57 22.83 19.75
CA GLY A 63 1.16 23.85 18.89
C GLY A 63 1.25 25.22 19.58
N ALA A 64 0.16 25.66 20.22
CA ALA A 64 0.14 26.93 20.94
C ALA A 64 1.18 26.98 22.09
N LYS A 65 1.30 25.85 22.85
CA LYS A 65 2.29 25.75 23.95
C LYS A 65 3.71 25.60 23.42
N SER A 66 3.89 24.86 22.34
CA SER A 66 5.18 24.72 21.66
C SER A 66 5.73 26.06 21.19
N ASN A 67 4.90 26.92 20.61
CA ASN A 67 5.28 28.26 20.18
C ASN A 67 5.74 29.13 21.39
N SER A 68 5.02 29.06 22.51
CA SER A 68 5.39 29.77 23.71
C SER A 68 6.72 29.25 24.26
N LEU A 69 6.94 27.93 24.26
CA LEU A 69 8.18 27.32 24.69
C LEU A 69 9.35 27.73 23.77
N VAL A 70 9.17 27.70 22.44
CA VAL A 70 10.19 28.15 21.47
C VAL A 70 10.59 29.60 21.77
N ALA A 71 9.62 30.50 21.93
CA ALA A 71 9.89 31.92 22.21
C ALA A 71 10.64 32.12 23.55
N ASN A 72 10.25 31.40 24.59
CA ASN A 72 10.88 31.47 25.90
C ASN A 72 12.33 30.95 25.85
N VAL A 73 12.56 29.85 25.18
CA VAL A 73 13.88 29.21 25.03
C VAL A 73 14.80 30.08 24.16
N GLU A 74 14.31 30.67 23.10
CA GLU A 74 15.07 31.59 22.25
C GLU A 74 15.51 32.85 22.98
N ALA A 75 14.72 33.34 23.91
CA ALA A 75 15.04 34.52 24.72
C ALA A 75 16.03 34.23 25.88
N ASP A 76 16.24 32.97 26.25
CA ASP A 76 17.09 32.58 27.36
C ASP A 76 18.50 32.16 26.90
N ASN A 77 19.42 33.09 26.90
CA ASN A 77 20.82 32.89 26.50
C ASN A 77 21.59 31.83 27.33
N ARG A 78 20.98 31.26 28.37
CA ARG A 78 21.61 30.21 29.21
C ARG A 78 21.32 28.81 28.68
N ILE A 79 20.43 28.69 27.71
CA ILE A 79 20.08 27.42 27.11
C ILE A 79 21.09 27.12 25.98
N ASP A 80 21.63 25.92 26.01
CA ASP A 80 22.56 25.46 24.97
C ASP A 80 21.87 25.20 23.62
N GLY A 81 22.64 25.24 22.53
CA GLY A 81 22.15 25.11 21.19
C GLY A 81 21.46 23.76 20.89
N LEU A 82 21.95 22.66 21.49
CA LEU A 82 21.35 21.33 21.31
C LEU A 82 19.96 21.23 21.95
N THR A 83 19.83 21.77 23.20
CA THR A 83 18.52 21.83 23.85
C THR A 83 17.52 22.64 23.02
N PHE A 84 17.95 23.81 22.49
CA PHE A 84 17.11 24.62 21.65
C PHE A 84 16.76 23.90 20.33
N ALA A 85 17.71 23.23 19.70
CA ALA A 85 17.47 22.42 18.50
C ALA A 85 16.38 21.36 18.74
N ARG A 86 16.42 20.65 19.87
CA ARG A 86 15.42 19.63 20.24
C ARG A 86 14.02 20.23 20.47
N VAL A 87 13.94 21.44 21.04
CA VAL A 87 12.67 22.17 21.17
C VAL A 87 12.10 22.53 19.81
N LEU A 88 12.94 23.05 18.89
CA LEU A 88 12.54 23.35 17.52
C LEU A 88 12.09 22.10 16.75
N ALA A 89 12.77 20.97 16.96
CA ALA A 89 12.39 19.69 16.35
C ALA A 89 10.99 19.24 16.80
N ASN A 90 10.71 19.32 18.10
CA ASN A 90 9.38 19.00 18.64
C ASN A 90 8.30 19.91 18.05
N ALA A 91 8.58 21.22 17.95
CA ALA A 91 7.69 22.16 17.30
C ALA A 91 7.45 21.79 15.83
N ALA A 92 8.49 21.44 15.08
CA ALA A 92 8.38 21.02 13.68
C ALA A 92 7.50 19.78 13.51
N ILE A 93 7.61 18.79 14.41
CA ILE A 93 6.78 17.57 14.41
C ILE A 93 5.31 17.94 14.60
N ILE A 94 5.00 18.79 15.57
CA ILE A 94 3.64 19.24 15.86
C ILE A 94 3.07 20.02 14.66
N TYR A 95 3.84 20.93 14.06
CA TYR A 95 3.43 21.69 12.88
C TYR A 95 3.17 20.79 11.65
N ALA A 96 3.94 19.71 11.52
CA ALA A 96 3.71 18.72 10.46
C ALA A 96 2.39 17.94 10.64
N GLN A 97 1.91 17.78 11.88
CA GLN A 97 0.62 17.18 12.19
C GLN A 97 -0.54 18.17 11.98
N LEU A 98 -0.30 19.47 12.19
CA LEU A 98 -1.27 20.55 11.92
C LEU A 98 -1.41 20.89 10.42
N GLU A 99 -0.82 20.08 9.54
CA GLU A 99 -0.82 20.34 8.09
C GLU A 99 -0.22 21.72 7.72
N GLN A 100 0.77 22.17 8.50
CA GLN A 100 1.53 23.41 8.26
C GLN A 100 2.97 23.08 7.79
N PRO A 101 3.14 22.48 6.62
CA PRO A 101 4.42 21.90 6.21
C PRO A 101 5.53 22.94 5.99
N LYS A 102 5.18 24.17 5.61
CA LYS A 102 6.18 25.26 5.43
C LYS A 102 6.80 25.67 6.77
N GLY A 103 5.98 25.90 7.79
CA GLY A 103 6.46 26.22 9.12
C GLY A 103 7.24 25.06 9.75
N ALA A 104 6.76 23.82 9.55
CA ALA A 104 7.46 22.63 9.99
C ALA A 104 8.86 22.52 9.36
N LEU A 105 8.98 22.79 8.03
CA LEU A 105 10.25 22.72 7.31
C LEU A 105 11.23 23.81 7.76
N GLU A 106 10.74 25.02 8.06
CA GLU A 106 11.57 26.11 8.61
C GLU A 106 12.13 25.75 9.97
N LEU A 107 11.29 25.28 10.90
CA LEU A 107 11.69 24.87 12.25
C LEU A 107 12.68 23.70 12.22
N ILE A 108 12.45 22.67 11.41
CA ILE A 108 13.36 21.53 11.34
C ILE A 108 14.71 21.91 10.71
N ASN A 109 14.73 22.77 9.70
CA ASN A 109 15.98 23.25 9.11
C ASN A 109 16.82 24.04 10.13
N ARG A 110 16.18 24.89 10.90
CA ARG A 110 16.85 25.65 11.97
C ARG A 110 17.39 24.71 13.05
N SER A 111 16.61 23.70 13.44
CA SER A 111 17.06 22.66 14.37
C SER A 111 18.30 21.93 13.84
N VAL A 112 18.29 21.51 12.58
CA VAL A 112 19.42 20.85 11.95
C VAL A 112 20.67 21.73 11.98
N SER A 113 20.55 23.00 11.61
CA SER A 113 21.69 23.94 11.62
C SER A 113 22.35 24.03 12.98
N LEU A 114 21.56 24.15 14.05
CA LEU A 114 22.09 24.21 15.43
C LEU A 114 22.82 22.93 15.86
N VAL A 115 22.31 21.76 15.46
CA VAL A 115 22.98 20.47 15.75
C VAL A 115 24.28 20.34 14.94
N GLU A 116 24.30 20.82 13.69
CA GLU A 116 25.48 20.79 12.80
C GLU A 116 26.60 21.71 13.29
N GLU A 117 26.29 22.80 14.00
CA GLU A 117 27.30 23.65 14.67
C GLU A 117 28.12 22.86 15.69
N GLU A 118 27.52 21.90 16.40
CA GLU A 118 28.23 21.00 17.31
C GLU A 118 28.95 19.88 16.50
N SER A 119 28.22 19.18 15.65
CA SER A 119 28.78 18.13 14.79
C SER A 119 27.83 17.75 13.67
N VAL A 120 28.32 17.72 12.43
CA VAL A 120 27.58 17.21 11.27
C VAL A 120 27.22 15.70 11.37
N PHE A 121 27.82 15.01 12.34
CA PHE A 121 27.58 13.59 12.63
C PHE A 121 26.96 13.38 14.01
N HIS A 122 26.38 14.41 14.64
CA HIS A 122 25.70 14.26 15.92
C HIS A 122 24.56 13.24 15.81
N GLU A 123 24.32 12.48 16.87
CA GLU A 123 23.28 11.42 16.87
C GLU A 123 21.87 11.98 16.63
N ASP A 124 21.59 13.20 17.10
CA ASP A 124 20.30 13.88 16.87
C ASP A 124 20.03 14.17 15.38
N ILE A 125 21.04 14.14 14.50
CA ILE A 125 20.84 14.31 13.06
C ILE A 125 19.93 13.21 12.51
N TYR A 126 20.00 11.96 13.02
CA TYR A 126 19.14 10.89 12.57
C TYR A 126 17.64 11.22 12.71
N PRO A 127 17.09 11.47 13.92
CA PRO A 127 15.67 11.80 14.06
C PRO A 127 15.28 13.07 13.30
N LEU A 128 16.15 14.08 13.22
CA LEU A 128 15.87 15.30 12.46
C LEU A 128 15.73 15.03 10.97
N MET A 129 16.60 14.21 10.39
CA MET A 129 16.51 13.83 8.97
C MET A 129 15.27 12.99 8.70
N MET A 130 14.90 12.10 9.61
CA MET A 130 13.67 11.29 9.48
C MET A 130 12.43 12.19 9.45
N VAL A 131 12.32 13.15 10.35
CA VAL A 131 11.20 14.12 10.41
C VAL A 131 11.19 14.99 9.15
N LYS A 132 12.35 15.55 8.76
CA LYS A 132 12.45 16.38 7.54
C LYS A 132 12.02 15.60 6.29
N ALA A 133 12.47 14.35 6.16
CA ALA A 133 12.06 13.49 5.05
C ALA A 133 10.55 13.23 5.03
N GLN A 134 9.92 13.02 6.17
CA GLN A 134 8.46 12.82 6.24
C GLN A 134 7.69 14.08 5.84
N ILE A 135 8.16 15.27 6.24
CA ILE A 135 7.58 16.56 5.80
C ILE A 135 7.68 16.68 4.28
N LEU A 136 8.86 16.40 3.70
CA LEU A 136 9.11 16.44 2.26
C LEU A 136 8.25 15.44 1.49
N ILE A 137 8.06 14.22 2.01
CA ILE A 137 7.17 13.21 1.41
C ILE A 137 5.72 13.72 1.36
N LYS A 138 5.23 14.36 2.42
CA LYS A 138 3.88 14.96 2.45
C LYS A 138 3.75 16.10 1.43
N GLN A 139 4.81 16.83 1.13
CA GLN A 139 4.85 17.89 0.11
C GLN A 139 5.01 17.35 -1.32
N GLY A 140 5.34 16.07 -1.49
CA GLY A 140 5.63 15.49 -2.80
C GLY A 140 7.07 15.66 -3.28
N GLU A 141 7.95 16.26 -2.46
CA GLU A 141 9.38 16.48 -2.76
C GLU A 141 10.19 15.20 -2.53
N LEU A 142 9.84 14.17 -3.31
CA LEU A 142 10.30 12.80 -3.07
C LEU A 142 11.80 12.59 -3.28
N ALA A 143 12.42 13.33 -4.21
CA ALA A 143 13.86 13.23 -4.46
C ALA A 143 14.66 13.76 -3.26
N GLU A 144 14.28 14.94 -2.77
CA GLU A 144 14.92 15.54 -1.60
C GLU A 144 14.70 14.70 -0.33
N ALA A 145 13.51 14.10 -0.18
CA ALA A 145 13.22 13.18 0.91
C ALA A 145 14.18 11.98 0.93
N ILE A 146 14.50 11.39 -0.24
CA ILE A 146 15.49 10.29 -0.34
C ILE A 146 16.87 10.75 0.17
N ASP A 147 17.30 11.96 -0.16
CA ASP A 147 18.59 12.46 0.29
C ASP A 147 18.65 12.62 1.81
N GLN A 148 17.57 13.11 2.44
CA GLN A 148 17.51 13.18 3.90
C GLN A 148 17.51 11.78 4.53
N LEU A 149 16.77 10.82 3.98
CA LEU A 149 16.73 9.44 4.45
C LEU A 149 18.11 8.75 4.32
N ARG A 150 18.81 8.97 3.21
CA ARG A 150 20.19 8.47 3.04
C ARG A 150 21.14 9.06 4.06
N ARG A 151 20.97 10.34 4.38
CA ARG A 151 21.74 10.98 5.44
C ARG A 151 21.45 10.37 6.80
N ALA A 152 20.18 10.14 7.13
CA ALA A 152 19.78 9.42 8.35
C ALA A 152 20.43 8.04 8.43
N GLN A 153 20.38 7.27 7.34
CA GLN A 153 21.03 5.96 7.23
C GLN A 153 22.56 6.05 7.45
N HIS A 154 23.21 7.07 6.88
CA HIS A 154 24.66 7.25 7.04
C HIS A 154 25.05 7.52 8.51
N ILE A 155 24.26 8.30 9.22
CA ILE A 155 24.47 8.55 10.67
C ILE A 155 24.37 7.23 11.46
N THR A 156 23.36 6.41 11.21
CA THR A 156 23.20 5.12 11.92
C THR A 156 24.32 4.14 11.59
N HIS A 157 24.83 4.13 10.34
CA HIS A 157 25.98 3.31 9.97
C HIS A 157 27.25 3.69 10.79
N ARG A 158 27.45 4.97 11.03
CA ARG A 158 28.61 5.46 11.77
C ARG A 158 28.60 5.03 13.22
N TYR A 159 27.43 5.02 13.87
CA TYR A 159 27.30 4.67 15.29
C TYR A 159 27.07 3.19 15.55
N GLY A 160 26.27 2.54 14.71
CA GLY A 160 25.82 1.16 14.93
C GLY A 160 26.33 0.16 13.90
N GLY A 161 27.11 0.61 12.89
CA GLY A 161 27.59 -0.26 11.80
C GLY A 161 26.54 -0.51 10.72
N VAL A 162 26.95 -1.22 9.66
CA VAL A 162 26.14 -1.42 8.43
C VAL A 162 24.85 -2.18 8.69
N TYR A 163 24.79 -3.02 9.72
CA TYR A 163 23.61 -3.80 10.08
C TYR A 163 22.91 -3.29 11.35
N SER A 164 23.05 -2.00 11.67
CA SER A 164 22.35 -1.40 12.79
C SER A 164 20.84 -1.49 12.60
N GLU A 165 20.11 -1.96 13.61
CA GLU A 165 18.66 -1.98 13.61
C GLU A 165 18.03 -0.58 13.47
N GLN A 166 18.69 0.44 14.03
CA GLN A 166 18.23 1.83 14.01
C GLN A 166 18.00 2.39 12.61
N GLN A 167 18.66 1.84 11.57
CA GLN A 167 18.47 2.30 10.20
C GLN A 167 17.22 1.71 9.52
N THR A 168 16.56 0.73 10.13
CA THR A 168 15.45 -0.04 9.52
C THR A 168 14.35 0.87 9.01
N ASP A 169 13.98 1.89 9.78
CA ASP A 169 12.93 2.85 9.41
C ASP A 169 13.35 3.70 8.21
N ALA A 170 14.59 4.19 8.19
CA ALA A 170 15.11 4.97 7.06
C ALA A 170 15.10 4.12 5.76
N VAL A 171 15.55 2.88 5.83
CA VAL A 171 15.57 1.94 4.70
C VAL A 171 14.15 1.63 4.21
N ASP A 172 13.19 1.43 5.12
CA ASP A 172 11.78 1.23 4.76
C ASP A 172 11.18 2.45 4.05
N HIS A 173 11.48 3.67 4.54
CA HIS A 173 11.04 4.90 3.89
C HIS A 173 11.68 5.06 2.50
N ILE A 174 12.98 4.80 2.33
CA ILE A 174 13.66 4.83 1.02
C ILE A 174 12.97 3.85 0.06
N ALA A 175 12.65 2.63 0.52
CA ALA A 175 11.96 1.64 -0.31
C ALA A 175 10.55 2.13 -0.73
N ASN A 176 9.79 2.71 0.20
CA ASN A 176 8.44 3.23 -0.08
C ASN A 176 8.46 4.39 -1.07
N VAL A 177 9.37 5.36 -0.88
CA VAL A 177 9.52 6.49 -1.81
C VAL A 177 9.92 6.02 -3.21
N ASN A 178 10.89 5.09 -3.31
CA ASN A 178 11.27 4.50 -4.59
C ASN A 178 10.12 3.72 -5.24
N THR A 179 9.24 3.07 -4.46
CA THR A 179 8.04 2.42 -4.98
C THR A 179 7.07 3.44 -5.58
N THR A 180 6.87 4.57 -4.91
CA THR A 180 6.03 5.69 -5.41
C THR A 180 6.59 6.27 -6.70
N LEU A 181 7.91 6.43 -6.78
CA LEU A 181 8.63 6.89 -7.99
C LEU A 181 8.71 5.82 -9.09
N ARG A 182 8.15 4.63 -8.88
CA ARG A 182 8.25 3.46 -9.78
C ARG A 182 9.70 2.99 -10.03
N ASN A 183 10.63 3.37 -9.17
CA ASN A 183 12.01 2.89 -9.18
C ASN A 183 12.08 1.52 -8.46
N HIS A 184 11.48 0.52 -9.09
CA HIS A 184 11.26 -0.78 -8.47
C HIS A 184 12.55 -1.53 -8.13
N LEU A 185 13.60 -1.37 -8.96
CA LEU A 185 14.86 -2.04 -8.71
C LEU A 185 15.51 -1.58 -7.40
N GLU A 186 15.50 -0.28 -7.15
CA GLU A 186 16.04 0.29 -5.91
C GLU A 186 15.15 -0.05 -4.71
N ALA A 187 13.82 0.00 -4.86
CA ALA A 187 12.90 -0.42 -3.82
C ALA A 187 13.12 -1.88 -3.40
N ASP A 188 13.30 -2.80 -4.37
CA ASP A 188 13.61 -4.21 -4.11
C ASP A 188 14.92 -4.36 -3.33
N ARG A 189 15.97 -3.62 -3.74
CA ARG A 189 17.27 -3.64 -3.05
C ARG A 189 17.14 -3.21 -1.60
N GLN A 190 16.40 -2.14 -1.34
CA GLN A 190 16.19 -1.63 0.02
C GLN A 190 15.38 -2.61 0.87
N GLN A 191 14.31 -3.22 0.34
CA GLN A 191 13.53 -4.23 1.06
C GLN A 191 14.38 -5.46 1.42
N LEU A 192 15.20 -5.96 0.47
CA LEU A 192 16.09 -7.09 0.73
C LEU A 192 17.25 -6.72 1.69
N PHE A 193 17.73 -5.49 1.64
CA PHE A 193 18.74 -5.01 2.58
C PHE A 193 18.15 -4.94 4.00
N ASN A 194 16.93 -4.46 4.15
CA ASN A 194 16.26 -4.44 5.43
C ASN A 194 16.03 -5.84 6.03
N LEU A 195 15.75 -6.84 5.17
CA LEU A 195 15.73 -8.24 5.63
C LEU A 195 17.09 -8.68 6.18
N ARG A 196 18.19 -8.34 5.48
CA ARG A 196 19.55 -8.71 5.95
C ARG A 196 19.88 -8.06 7.29
N ILE A 197 19.48 -6.81 7.53
CA ILE A 197 19.63 -6.18 8.84
C ILE A 197 18.91 -7.02 9.89
N SER A 198 17.63 -7.34 9.67
CA SER A 198 16.83 -8.11 10.61
C SER A 198 17.41 -9.52 10.84
N GLU A 199 17.93 -10.17 9.80
CA GLU A 199 18.60 -11.48 9.92
C GLU A 199 19.87 -11.42 10.76
N ASN A 200 20.65 -10.34 10.63
CA ASN A 200 21.87 -10.16 11.41
C ASN A 200 21.57 -9.85 12.89
N VAL A 201 20.51 -9.12 13.16
CA VAL A 201 20.13 -8.72 14.53
C VAL A 201 19.39 -9.84 15.26
N LEU A 202 18.42 -10.46 14.61
CA LEU A 202 17.47 -11.41 15.22
C LEU A 202 17.89 -12.88 15.02
N GLY A 203 18.70 -13.15 13.99
CA GLY A 203 19.01 -14.50 13.53
C GLY A 203 18.08 -14.96 12.39
N ALA A 204 18.61 -15.78 11.49
CA ALA A 204 17.96 -16.17 10.23
C ALA A 204 16.69 -17.02 10.43
N ASP A 205 16.57 -17.74 11.54
CA ASP A 205 15.47 -18.65 11.87
C ASP A 205 14.69 -18.21 13.12
N SER A 206 14.88 -16.95 13.55
CA SER A 206 14.16 -16.39 14.70
C SER A 206 12.68 -16.19 14.39
N ILE A 207 11.83 -16.51 15.37
CA ILE A 207 10.39 -16.22 15.30
C ILE A 207 10.11 -14.71 15.18
N GLU A 208 11.00 -13.86 15.70
CA GLU A 208 10.91 -12.41 15.62
C GLU A 208 11.16 -11.88 14.20
N LEU A 209 11.74 -12.70 13.31
CA LEU A 209 11.93 -12.36 11.90
C LEU A 209 10.62 -12.47 11.06
N VAL A 210 9.63 -13.21 11.55
CA VAL A 210 8.39 -13.50 10.81
C VAL A 210 7.68 -12.23 10.35
N PRO A 211 7.45 -11.19 11.15
CA PRO A 211 6.80 -9.96 10.69
C PRO A 211 7.53 -9.29 9.53
N ARG A 212 8.87 -9.33 9.53
CA ARG A 212 9.68 -8.78 8.43
C ARG A 212 9.51 -9.60 7.15
N LEU A 213 9.52 -10.92 7.23
CA LEU A 213 9.28 -11.81 6.09
C LEU A 213 7.88 -11.62 5.50
N GLU A 214 6.85 -11.48 6.35
CA GLU A 214 5.48 -11.19 5.92
C GLU A 214 5.36 -9.82 5.22
N LYS A 215 6.03 -8.78 5.76
CA LYS A 215 6.06 -7.45 5.16
C LYS A 215 6.68 -7.46 3.76
N ILE A 216 7.79 -8.14 3.58
CA ILE A 216 8.45 -8.30 2.28
C ILE A 216 7.59 -9.14 1.33
N GLY A 217 6.99 -10.21 1.82
CA GLY A 217 6.03 -11.01 1.05
C GLY A 217 4.85 -10.16 0.55
N ALA A 218 4.30 -9.29 1.40
CA ALA A 218 3.24 -8.36 1.05
C ALA A 218 3.69 -7.32 0.01
N TYR A 219 4.91 -6.79 0.16
CA TYR A 219 5.51 -5.87 -0.80
C TYR A 219 5.59 -6.49 -2.20
N PHE A 220 6.22 -7.66 -2.35
CA PHE A 220 6.33 -8.33 -3.65
C PHE A 220 4.97 -8.74 -4.21
N ARG A 221 4.02 -9.18 -3.37
CA ARG A 221 2.66 -9.45 -3.81
C ARG A 221 1.96 -8.21 -4.38
N SER A 222 2.04 -7.08 -3.68
CA SER A 222 1.45 -5.81 -4.12
C SER A 222 2.06 -5.37 -5.46
N ARG A 223 3.37 -5.44 -5.59
CA ARG A 223 4.09 -5.13 -6.83
C ARG A 223 3.64 -6.04 -7.99
N GLY A 224 3.54 -7.36 -7.75
CA GLY A 224 3.06 -8.30 -8.77
C GLY A 224 1.61 -8.04 -9.19
N VAL A 225 0.75 -7.56 -8.28
CA VAL A 225 -0.64 -7.19 -8.58
C VAL A 225 -0.70 -5.89 -9.38
N SER A 226 0.17 -4.92 -9.13
CA SER A 226 0.19 -3.62 -9.83
C SER A 226 0.71 -3.69 -11.27
N LEU A 227 1.43 -4.76 -11.64
CA LEU A 227 1.85 -4.95 -13.03
C LEU A 227 0.64 -5.27 -13.94
N PRO A 228 0.56 -4.68 -15.14
CA PRO A 228 -0.53 -4.94 -16.07
C PRO A 228 -0.62 -6.43 -16.43
N TYR A 229 -1.84 -6.91 -16.66
CA TYR A 229 -2.06 -8.25 -17.17
C TYR A 229 -1.66 -8.32 -18.64
N ALA A 230 -1.11 -9.46 -19.06
CA ALA A 230 -0.74 -9.71 -20.46
C ALA A 230 -1.94 -9.73 -21.46
N SER A 231 -3.19 -9.72 -20.96
CA SER A 231 -4.38 -9.47 -21.77
C SER A 231 -4.47 -8.02 -22.25
N ASP A 232 -3.69 -7.13 -21.64
CA ASP A 232 -3.58 -5.72 -22.01
C ASP A 232 -2.49 -5.53 -23.09
N ALA A 233 -2.22 -6.61 -23.84
CA ALA A 233 -1.18 -6.73 -24.86
C ALA A 233 -1.23 -5.67 -25.98
N THR A 234 -2.28 -4.86 -26.04
CA THR A 234 -2.36 -3.70 -26.93
C THR A 234 -1.45 -2.54 -26.52
N PHE A 235 -0.86 -2.58 -25.30
CA PHE A 235 -0.06 -1.49 -24.73
C PHE A 235 1.34 -1.91 -24.28
N SER A 236 1.69 -3.19 -24.30
CA SER A 236 3.04 -3.65 -23.96
C SER A 236 3.81 -4.06 -25.22
N GLU A 237 4.99 -3.49 -25.39
CA GLU A 237 5.91 -3.88 -26.48
C GLU A 237 6.45 -5.31 -26.30
N THR A 238 6.39 -5.87 -25.07
CA THR A 238 6.93 -7.19 -24.72
C THR A 238 6.05 -7.99 -23.74
N PRO A 239 4.83 -8.43 -24.15
CA PRO A 239 3.87 -9.12 -23.25
C PRO A 239 4.40 -10.40 -22.59
N SER A 240 5.39 -11.06 -23.20
CA SER A 240 6.01 -12.27 -22.66
C SER A 240 7.00 -11.98 -21.54
N LEU A 241 7.72 -10.86 -21.61
CA LEU A 241 8.63 -10.39 -20.55
C LEU A 241 7.85 -9.94 -19.32
N ASP A 242 6.77 -9.18 -19.49
CA ASP A 242 5.89 -8.74 -18.40
C ASP A 242 5.29 -9.94 -17.66
N ARG A 243 4.93 -11.00 -18.38
CA ARG A 243 4.39 -12.21 -17.79
C ARG A 243 5.42 -12.97 -16.97
N LYS A 244 6.66 -13.05 -17.46
CA LYS A 244 7.78 -13.67 -16.74
C LYS A 244 8.16 -12.86 -15.50
N GLU A 245 8.33 -11.56 -15.65
CA GLU A 245 8.64 -10.66 -14.54
C GLU A 245 7.60 -10.76 -13.43
N ARG A 246 6.32 -10.73 -13.79
CA ARG A 246 5.22 -10.90 -12.85
C ARG A 246 5.29 -12.24 -12.11
N ALA A 247 5.57 -13.34 -12.81
CA ALA A 247 5.72 -14.64 -12.21
C ALA A 247 6.91 -14.70 -11.23
N ASP A 248 8.03 -14.07 -11.58
CA ASP A 248 9.23 -13.99 -10.75
C ASP A 248 8.96 -13.18 -9.47
N ILE A 249 8.22 -12.06 -9.58
CA ILE A 249 7.84 -11.24 -8.43
C ILE A 249 6.93 -12.02 -7.47
N PHE A 250 5.89 -12.70 -7.97
CA PHE A 250 5.06 -13.55 -7.11
C PHE A 250 5.86 -14.71 -6.48
N SER A 251 6.84 -15.24 -7.20
CA SER A 251 7.73 -16.27 -6.65
C SER A 251 8.58 -15.76 -5.49
N GLN A 252 9.00 -14.47 -5.54
CA GLN A 252 9.64 -13.81 -4.40
C GLN A 252 8.70 -13.75 -3.19
N ALA A 253 7.48 -13.23 -3.39
CA ALA A 253 6.48 -13.16 -2.32
C ALA A 253 6.25 -14.53 -1.66
N ILE A 254 6.05 -15.56 -2.48
CA ILE A 254 5.81 -16.94 -2.02
C ILE A 254 7.01 -17.48 -1.22
N ARG A 255 8.26 -17.21 -1.64
CA ARG A 255 9.45 -17.65 -0.90
C ARG A 255 9.49 -17.05 0.50
N HIS A 256 9.21 -15.77 0.66
CA HIS A 256 9.22 -15.11 1.95
C HIS A 256 8.09 -15.60 2.87
N TYR A 257 6.87 -15.80 2.35
CA TYR A 257 5.78 -16.39 3.14
C TYR A 257 6.06 -17.85 3.53
N ASN A 258 6.60 -18.66 2.63
CA ASN A 258 6.98 -20.05 2.97
C ASN A 258 8.05 -20.09 4.05
N ARG A 259 9.05 -19.20 3.99
CA ARG A 259 10.08 -19.12 5.03
C ARG A 259 9.48 -18.70 6.37
N ALA A 260 8.62 -17.70 6.39
CA ALA A 260 7.88 -17.30 7.59
C ALA A 260 7.08 -18.46 8.17
N LEU A 261 6.37 -19.21 7.32
CA LEU A 261 5.60 -20.38 7.71
C LEU A 261 6.50 -21.49 8.29
N THR A 262 7.64 -21.79 7.68
CA THR A 262 8.60 -22.78 8.19
C THR A 262 9.10 -22.42 9.60
N ILE A 263 9.44 -21.15 9.83
CA ILE A 263 9.87 -20.66 11.15
C ILE A 263 8.73 -20.80 12.17
N GLN A 264 7.51 -20.39 11.80
CA GLN A 264 6.34 -20.51 12.68
C GLN A 264 5.98 -21.96 12.99
N GLU A 265 6.03 -22.85 12.00
CA GLU A 265 5.76 -24.28 12.18
C GLU A 265 6.80 -24.95 13.11
N SER A 266 8.06 -24.54 13.00
CA SER A 266 9.12 -25.01 13.88
C SER A 266 8.93 -24.55 15.32
N ALA A 267 8.43 -23.32 15.51
CA ALA A 267 8.24 -22.72 16.83
C ALA A 267 6.93 -23.17 17.52
N TYR A 268 5.85 -23.34 16.75
CA TYR A 268 4.48 -23.48 17.29
C TYR A 268 3.82 -24.82 16.91
N GLY A 269 4.38 -25.53 15.93
CA GLY A 269 3.77 -26.72 15.34
C GLY A 269 2.86 -26.42 14.16
N PRO A 270 2.58 -27.43 13.30
CA PRO A 270 1.95 -27.24 11.98
C PRO A 270 0.44 -26.94 12.03
N SER A 271 -0.19 -27.00 13.20
CA SER A 271 -1.62 -26.80 13.39
C SER A 271 -1.95 -25.64 14.35
N ASP A 272 -0.98 -24.77 14.63
CA ASP A 272 -1.18 -23.64 15.54
C ASP A 272 -1.95 -22.50 14.86
N ILE A 273 -2.82 -21.83 15.61
CA ILE A 273 -3.68 -20.73 15.12
C ILE A 273 -2.84 -19.52 14.65
N ARG A 274 -1.65 -19.33 15.18
CA ARG A 274 -0.74 -18.23 14.80
C ARG A 274 -0.25 -18.30 13.36
N LEU A 275 -0.38 -19.46 12.69
CA LEU A 275 -0.02 -19.64 11.28
C LEU A 275 -1.03 -19.03 10.30
N ILE A 276 -2.25 -18.74 10.75
CA ILE A 276 -3.39 -18.40 9.89
C ILE A 276 -3.12 -17.17 9.03
N ASN A 277 -2.55 -16.10 9.58
CA ASN A 277 -2.30 -14.86 8.86
C ASN A 277 -1.28 -15.06 7.72
N THR A 278 -0.21 -15.81 7.97
CA THR A 278 0.79 -16.17 6.96
C THR A 278 0.18 -17.07 5.88
N LEU A 279 -0.58 -18.09 6.26
CA LEU A 279 -1.28 -18.98 5.32
C LEU A 279 -2.27 -18.19 4.44
N ARG A 280 -3.07 -17.30 5.00
CA ARG A 280 -4.00 -16.45 4.23
C ARG A 280 -3.25 -15.54 3.25
N SER A 281 -2.15 -14.96 3.67
CA SER A 281 -1.31 -14.10 2.82
C SER A 281 -0.69 -14.88 1.67
N LEU A 282 -0.23 -16.10 1.94
CA LEU A 282 0.26 -17.04 0.93
C LEU A 282 -0.86 -17.45 -0.04
N ALA A 283 -2.06 -17.78 0.45
CA ALA A 283 -3.21 -18.11 -0.39
C ALA A 283 -3.60 -16.94 -1.32
N LYS A 284 -3.68 -15.70 -0.79
CA LYS A 284 -3.90 -14.49 -1.61
C LYS A 284 -2.87 -14.32 -2.71
N THR A 285 -1.60 -14.60 -2.40
CA THR A 285 -0.52 -14.52 -3.38
C THR A 285 -0.68 -15.58 -4.47
N ARG A 286 -1.04 -16.81 -4.09
CA ARG A 286 -1.34 -17.90 -5.03
C ARG A 286 -2.57 -17.61 -5.89
N MET A 287 -3.62 -17.00 -5.35
CA MET A 287 -4.81 -16.59 -6.09
C MET A 287 -4.50 -15.52 -7.16
N ALA A 288 -3.55 -14.63 -6.89
CA ALA A 288 -3.12 -13.62 -7.85
C ALA A 288 -2.35 -14.21 -9.04
N GLN A 289 -1.80 -15.42 -8.91
CA GLN A 289 -1.23 -16.20 -10.01
C GLN A 289 -2.29 -17.08 -10.66
N ILE A 290 -2.48 -17.03 -11.97
CA ILE A 290 -3.45 -17.90 -12.69
C ILE A 290 -3.14 -19.37 -12.45
N SER A 291 -1.85 -19.76 -12.51
CA SER A 291 -1.38 -21.13 -12.28
C SER A 291 -1.37 -21.55 -10.80
N GLY A 292 -1.49 -20.59 -9.89
CA GLY A 292 -1.39 -20.83 -8.44
C GLY A 292 -2.71 -21.15 -7.75
N ARG A 293 -3.83 -20.97 -8.42
CA ARG A 293 -5.18 -20.98 -7.81
C ARG A 293 -5.55 -22.29 -7.10
N ARG A 294 -5.13 -23.44 -7.63
CA ARG A 294 -5.34 -24.74 -6.95
C ARG A 294 -4.58 -24.85 -5.64
N TYR A 295 -3.34 -24.37 -5.61
CA TYR A 295 -2.57 -24.35 -4.35
C TYR A 295 -3.20 -23.46 -3.27
N ALA A 296 -3.96 -22.43 -3.68
CA ALA A 296 -4.69 -21.60 -2.73
C ALA A 296 -5.83 -22.37 -2.05
N GLU A 297 -6.48 -23.31 -2.74
CA GLU A 297 -7.50 -24.20 -2.14
C GLU A 297 -6.88 -25.01 -0.99
N ASP A 298 -5.80 -25.75 -1.26
CA ASP A 298 -5.13 -26.58 -0.24
C ASP A 298 -4.71 -25.77 0.99
N ILE A 299 -4.20 -24.56 0.76
CA ILE A 299 -3.78 -23.67 1.85
C ILE A 299 -4.99 -23.21 2.68
N LEU A 300 -6.09 -22.82 2.04
CA LEU A 300 -7.29 -22.36 2.75
C LEU A 300 -8.05 -23.51 3.42
N GLU A 301 -8.03 -24.71 2.85
CA GLU A 301 -8.52 -25.92 3.52
C GLU A 301 -7.75 -26.18 4.83
N ARG A 302 -6.41 -26.00 4.78
CA ARG A 302 -5.59 -26.08 5.98
C ARG A 302 -5.96 -25.01 7.01
N VAL A 303 -6.21 -23.77 6.59
CA VAL A 303 -6.67 -22.69 7.47
C VAL A 303 -7.97 -23.09 8.16
N VAL A 304 -8.97 -23.55 7.40
CA VAL A 304 -10.26 -24.01 7.96
C VAL A 304 -10.05 -25.16 8.95
N LYS A 305 -9.20 -26.11 8.62
CA LYS A 305 -8.88 -27.24 9.51
C LYS A 305 -8.26 -26.79 10.82
N ILE A 306 -7.29 -25.85 10.78
CA ILE A 306 -6.64 -25.31 11.98
C ILE A 306 -7.69 -24.63 12.87
N ILE A 307 -8.54 -23.78 12.31
CA ILE A 307 -9.56 -23.04 13.05
C ILE A 307 -10.60 -24.00 13.64
N SER A 308 -11.12 -24.94 12.84
CA SER A 308 -12.14 -25.89 13.31
C SER A 308 -11.64 -26.82 14.42
N SER A 309 -10.34 -27.04 14.51
CA SER A 309 -9.72 -27.87 15.55
C SER A 309 -9.31 -27.05 16.79
N ASN A 310 -9.45 -25.74 16.77
CA ASN A 310 -9.04 -24.87 17.86
C ASN A 310 -10.27 -24.48 18.72
N PRO A 311 -10.35 -24.90 20.00
CA PRO A 311 -11.49 -24.59 20.86
C PRO A 311 -11.61 -23.11 21.24
N VAL A 312 -10.56 -22.30 21.00
CA VAL A 312 -10.54 -20.86 21.31
C VAL A 312 -10.90 -20.01 20.08
N ALA A 313 -10.97 -20.62 18.89
CA ALA A 313 -11.35 -19.89 17.67
C ALA A 313 -12.81 -19.40 17.77
N ASP A 314 -13.02 -18.12 17.50
CA ASP A 314 -14.36 -17.56 17.50
C ASP A 314 -15.16 -17.95 16.24
N ILE A 315 -16.48 -17.90 16.36
CA ILE A 315 -17.39 -18.27 15.25
C ILE A 315 -17.22 -17.35 14.05
N PRO A 316 -17.12 -16.01 14.18
CA PRO A 316 -16.85 -15.10 13.07
C PRO A 316 -15.58 -15.46 12.30
N GLU A 317 -14.49 -15.75 12.99
CA GLU A 317 -13.20 -16.11 12.37
C GLU A 317 -13.31 -17.39 11.55
N HIS A 318 -14.01 -18.41 12.09
CA HIS A 318 -14.27 -19.66 11.38
C HIS A 318 -15.16 -19.44 10.16
N ALA A 319 -16.25 -18.68 10.31
CA ALA A 319 -17.15 -18.37 9.18
C ALA A 319 -16.43 -17.61 8.06
N VAL A 320 -15.63 -16.59 8.39
CA VAL A 320 -14.83 -15.84 7.42
C VAL A 320 -13.84 -16.75 6.67
N SER A 321 -13.23 -17.72 7.36
CA SER A 321 -12.32 -18.67 6.72
C SER A 321 -13.03 -19.61 5.75
N LEU A 322 -14.22 -20.08 6.10
CA LEU A 322 -15.07 -20.85 5.18
C LEU A 322 -15.53 -20.02 3.98
N ILE A 323 -15.88 -18.74 4.19
CA ILE A 323 -16.25 -17.83 3.11
C ILE A 323 -15.09 -17.63 2.14
N ASN A 324 -13.88 -17.41 2.64
CA ASN A 324 -12.68 -17.26 1.83
C ASN A 324 -12.39 -18.52 0.99
N LEU A 325 -12.59 -19.69 1.58
CA LEU A 325 -12.46 -20.97 0.89
C LEU A 325 -13.58 -21.13 -0.18
N GLY A 326 -14.82 -20.81 0.16
CA GLY A 326 -15.96 -20.84 -0.75
C GLY A 326 -15.79 -19.90 -1.94
N ASP A 327 -15.30 -18.69 -1.71
CA ASP A 327 -14.94 -17.72 -2.77
C ASP A 327 -13.86 -18.30 -3.70
N THR A 328 -12.82 -18.91 -3.12
CA THR A 328 -11.75 -19.55 -3.90
C THR A 328 -12.26 -20.71 -4.74
N TYR A 329 -13.10 -21.57 -4.16
CA TYR A 329 -13.76 -22.65 -4.88
C TYR A 329 -14.65 -22.13 -6.03
N THR A 330 -15.42 -21.08 -5.80
CA THR A 330 -16.27 -20.45 -6.82
C THR A 330 -15.44 -19.89 -7.99
N ILE A 331 -14.31 -19.22 -7.69
CA ILE A 331 -13.38 -18.71 -8.70
C ILE A 331 -12.82 -19.85 -9.56
N ASN A 332 -12.45 -20.96 -8.93
CA ASN A 332 -11.83 -22.11 -9.58
C ASN A 332 -12.86 -23.07 -10.21
N GLY A 333 -14.14 -22.88 -9.94
CA GLY A 333 -15.22 -23.76 -10.39
C GLY A 333 -15.28 -25.10 -9.67
N ASN A 334 -14.78 -25.14 -8.42
CA ASN A 334 -14.84 -26.31 -7.55
C ASN A 334 -16.28 -26.53 -7.03
N ARG A 335 -16.77 -27.78 -7.06
CA ARG A 335 -18.14 -28.14 -6.69
C ARG A 335 -18.43 -27.96 -5.20
N ASN A 336 -17.40 -27.94 -4.38
CA ASN A 336 -17.53 -27.80 -2.91
C ASN A 336 -17.91 -26.38 -2.48
N ALA A 337 -17.95 -25.40 -3.39
CA ALA A 337 -18.22 -24.00 -3.07
C ALA A 337 -19.55 -23.83 -2.31
N SER A 338 -20.63 -24.41 -2.81
CA SER A 338 -21.97 -24.27 -2.22
C SER A 338 -22.04 -24.86 -0.79
N GLU A 339 -21.50 -26.05 -0.62
CA GLU A 339 -21.46 -26.68 0.72
C GLU A 339 -20.64 -25.85 1.72
N THR A 340 -19.52 -25.28 1.26
CA THR A 340 -18.64 -24.46 2.10
C THR A 340 -19.32 -23.16 2.54
N TYR A 341 -20.06 -22.50 1.64
CA TYR A 341 -20.84 -21.31 2.01
C TYR A 341 -21.98 -21.65 2.99
N LEU A 342 -22.67 -22.80 2.81
CA LEU A 342 -23.71 -23.22 3.73
C LEU A 342 -23.16 -23.53 5.13
N LYS A 343 -21.96 -24.11 5.23
CA LYS A 343 -21.28 -24.27 6.54
C LYS A 343 -21.03 -22.92 7.22
N ALA A 344 -20.59 -21.90 6.45
CA ALA A 344 -20.42 -20.55 7.01
C ALA A 344 -21.76 -19.92 7.41
N TRP A 345 -22.79 -20.09 6.60
CA TRP A 345 -24.16 -19.65 6.92
C TRP A 345 -24.68 -20.28 8.21
N ASP A 346 -24.54 -21.60 8.34
CA ASP A 346 -25.01 -22.37 9.51
C ASP A 346 -24.26 -21.90 10.76
N LEU A 347 -22.95 -21.69 10.71
CA LEU A 347 -22.18 -21.16 11.84
C LEU A 347 -22.68 -19.78 12.29
N LEU A 348 -22.89 -18.86 11.36
CA LEU A 348 -23.38 -17.51 11.65
C LEU A 348 -24.85 -17.50 12.09
N SER A 349 -25.60 -18.59 11.86
CA SER A 349 -26.99 -18.74 12.28
C SER A 349 -27.15 -19.34 13.68
N GLN A 350 -26.07 -19.86 14.30
CA GLN A 350 -26.08 -20.42 15.63
C GLN A 350 -26.27 -19.36 16.72
N THR A 351 -25.88 -18.13 16.46
CA THR A 351 -25.84 -17.06 17.44
C THR A 351 -26.63 -15.85 16.93
N PRO A 352 -27.72 -15.43 17.60
CA PRO A 352 -28.54 -14.30 17.14
C PRO A 352 -27.75 -13.00 16.94
N GLU A 353 -26.70 -12.76 17.73
CA GLU A 353 -25.82 -11.59 17.64
C GLU A 353 -25.07 -11.52 16.31
N LEU A 354 -24.91 -12.65 15.62
CA LEU A 354 -24.23 -12.74 14.32
C LEU A 354 -25.16 -12.61 13.11
N THR A 355 -26.48 -12.42 13.34
CA THR A 355 -27.45 -12.25 12.26
C THR A 355 -27.09 -11.09 11.33
N ASN A 356 -26.73 -9.94 11.88
CA ASN A 356 -26.33 -8.78 11.08
C ASN A 356 -25.07 -9.06 10.23
N LEU A 357 -24.12 -9.81 10.78
CA LEU A 357 -22.91 -10.22 10.04
C LEU A 357 -23.28 -11.19 8.91
N ARG A 358 -24.12 -12.19 9.18
CA ARG A 358 -24.63 -13.13 8.18
C ARG A 358 -25.33 -12.42 7.04
N GLU A 359 -26.25 -11.49 7.37
CA GLU A 359 -27.00 -10.71 6.39
C GLU A 359 -26.06 -9.81 5.56
N SER A 360 -25.10 -9.14 6.17
CA SER A 360 -24.13 -8.31 5.46
C SER A 360 -23.30 -9.08 4.42
N ILE A 361 -23.07 -10.38 4.66
CA ILE A 361 -22.27 -11.25 3.81
C ILE A 361 -23.10 -11.91 2.70
N PHE A 362 -24.33 -12.31 2.99
CA PHE A 362 -25.10 -13.20 2.13
C PHE A 362 -26.41 -12.61 1.57
N SER A 363 -26.87 -11.45 2.06
CA SER A 363 -28.10 -10.81 1.56
C SER A 363 -27.97 -10.22 0.14
N SER A 364 -26.75 -10.03 -0.33
CA SER A 364 -26.46 -9.53 -1.67
C SER A 364 -25.34 -10.33 -2.33
N VAL A 365 -25.27 -10.25 -3.66
CA VAL A 365 -24.17 -10.85 -4.41
C VAL A 365 -22.90 -10.00 -4.26
N THR A 366 -21.77 -10.65 -4.04
CA THR A 366 -20.47 -9.97 -3.93
C THR A 366 -19.57 -10.41 -5.09
N ARG A 367 -19.04 -9.47 -5.86
CA ARG A 367 -18.07 -9.79 -6.91
C ARG A 367 -16.75 -10.24 -6.30
N ILE A 368 -16.29 -11.42 -6.68
CA ILE A 368 -15.07 -12.03 -6.14
C ILE A 368 -13.95 -12.19 -7.20
N SER A 369 -14.27 -12.16 -8.50
CA SER A 369 -13.26 -12.20 -9.58
C SER A 369 -13.88 -11.92 -10.95
N PRO A 370 -13.20 -11.20 -11.85
CA PRO A 370 -12.20 -10.19 -11.56
C PRO A 370 -12.86 -8.99 -10.87
N THR A 371 -12.15 -8.40 -9.92
CA THR A 371 -12.67 -7.27 -9.13
C THR A 371 -12.55 -5.94 -9.87
N ILE A 372 -11.59 -5.82 -10.78
CA ILE A 372 -11.31 -4.60 -11.55
C ILE A 372 -11.87 -4.79 -12.97
N PRO A 373 -12.64 -3.83 -13.50
CA PRO A 373 -13.08 -3.85 -14.89
C PRO A 373 -11.88 -3.70 -15.84
N PRO A 374 -12.01 -4.14 -17.10
CA PRO A 374 -10.99 -3.92 -18.10
C PRO A 374 -10.76 -2.42 -18.31
N TYR A 375 -9.64 -2.07 -18.92
CA TYR A 375 -9.19 -0.69 -19.13
C TYR A 375 -10.34 0.28 -19.44
N ASN A 376 -10.32 1.38 -18.71
CA ASN A 376 -11.24 2.50 -18.87
C ASN A 376 -10.67 3.60 -19.80
N ILE A 377 -9.60 3.30 -20.56
CA ILE A 377 -8.94 4.24 -21.47
C ILE A 377 -9.26 3.82 -22.91
N ILE A 378 -9.62 4.80 -23.74
CA ILE A 378 -9.82 4.65 -25.17
C ILE A 378 -8.91 5.59 -25.95
N ALA A 379 -8.34 5.08 -27.07
CA ALA A 379 -7.35 5.81 -27.86
C ALA A 379 -7.93 7.02 -28.62
N ARG A 380 -9.25 7.00 -28.91
CA ARG A 380 -9.93 8.08 -29.65
C ARG A 380 -11.37 8.20 -29.18
N ARG A 381 -11.84 9.45 -29.08
CA ARG A 381 -13.24 9.74 -28.82
C ARG A 381 -14.12 9.19 -29.95
N PRO A 382 -15.26 8.54 -29.65
CA PRO A 382 -16.21 8.14 -30.68
C PRO A 382 -16.72 9.33 -31.48
N SER A 383 -16.82 9.20 -32.81
CA SER A 383 -17.18 10.31 -33.72
C SER A 383 -18.57 10.94 -33.48
N LYS A 384 -19.41 10.29 -32.68
CA LYS A 384 -20.77 10.78 -32.36
C LYS A 384 -20.85 11.44 -30.98
N THR A 385 -19.74 11.57 -30.24
CA THR A 385 -19.69 12.20 -28.91
C THR A 385 -19.06 13.58 -29.01
N GLN A 386 -19.62 14.56 -28.29
CA GLN A 386 -19.07 15.91 -28.22
C GLN A 386 -17.85 15.96 -27.28
N GLU A 387 -17.02 16.98 -27.46
CA GLU A 387 -15.90 17.24 -26.56
C GLU A 387 -16.43 17.54 -25.15
N GLY A 388 -15.86 16.88 -24.12
CA GLY A 388 -16.36 16.97 -22.74
C GLY A 388 -17.53 16.01 -22.39
N GLU A 389 -18.16 15.37 -23.37
CA GLU A 389 -19.22 14.39 -23.12
C GLU A 389 -18.61 13.12 -22.48
N GLU A 390 -19.24 12.63 -21.40
CA GLU A 390 -18.85 11.39 -20.74
C GLU A 390 -19.04 10.19 -21.68
N ILE A 391 -18.04 9.34 -21.76
CA ILE A 391 -18.11 8.09 -22.51
C ILE A 391 -18.34 6.95 -21.53
N PHE A 392 -19.43 6.23 -21.70
CA PHE A 392 -19.84 5.20 -20.75
C PHE A 392 -20.52 4.01 -21.39
N ILE A 393 -20.67 2.94 -20.60
CA ILE A 393 -21.53 1.78 -20.86
C ILE A 393 -22.30 1.49 -19.59
N ARG A 394 -23.63 1.31 -19.75
CA ARG A 394 -24.51 0.75 -18.71
C ARG A 394 -25.00 -0.63 -19.16
N ALA A 395 -24.85 -1.61 -18.30
CA ALA A 395 -25.31 -2.96 -18.55
C ALA A 395 -26.10 -3.53 -17.38
N THR A 396 -27.08 -4.38 -17.68
CA THR A 396 -27.72 -5.24 -16.69
C THR A 396 -27.27 -6.68 -16.85
N PHE A 397 -27.31 -7.41 -15.75
CA PHE A 397 -27.00 -8.83 -15.72
C PHE A 397 -27.68 -9.51 -14.53
N SER A 398 -27.66 -10.84 -14.54
CA SER A 398 -28.13 -11.66 -13.41
C SER A 398 -26.98 -12.51 -12.88
N VAL A 399 -27.00 -12.83 -11.59
CA VAL A 399 -26.08 -13.78 -10.96
C VAL A 399 -26.85 -15.04 -10.56
N ARG A 400 -26.39 -16.17 -11.08
CA ARG A 400 -26.95 -17.49 -10.83
C ARG A 400 -26.55 -18.01 -9.44
N PRO A 401 -27.29 -19.02 -8.91
CA PRO A 401 -26.95 -19.70 -7.65
C PRO A 401 -25.51 -20.26 -7.58
N ASP A 402 -24.88 -20.54 -8.73
CA ASP A 402 -23.49 -21.01 -8.83
C ASP A 402 -22.45 -19.85 -8.91
N GLY A 403 -22.87 -18.61 -8.70
CA GLY A 403 -22.01 -17.42 -8.77
C GLY A 403 -21.60 -16.97 -10.17
N ARG A 404 -22.14 -17.58 -11.23
CA ARG A 404 -21.88 -17.20 -12.63
C ARG A 404 -22.86 -16.15 -13.11
N VAL A 405 -22.38 -15.29 -13.99
CA VAL A 405 -23.21 -14.26 -14.62
C VAL A 405 -24.03 -14.85 -15.78
N SER A 406 -25.26 -14.39 -15.89
CA SER A 406 -26.19 -14.69 -17.00
C SER A 406 -26.97 -13.42 -17.40
N ASN A 407 -27.76 -13.49 -18.48
CA ASN A 407 -28.65 -12.42 -18.93
C ASN A 407 -27.97 -11.03 -19.06
N ILE A 408 -26.80 -10.99 -19.73
CA ILE A 408 -26.05 -9.74 -19.91
C ILE A 408 -26.69 -8.91 -21.04
N ASN A 409 -27.29 -7.77 -20.68
CA ASN A 409 -27.87 -6.82 -21.61
C ASN A 409 -27.19 -5.46 -21.51
N LEU A 410 -26.68 -4.92 -22.61
CA LEU A 410 -26.21 -3.56 -22.69
C LEU A 410 -27.42 -2.65 -22.89
N ILE A 411 -27.74 -1.79 -21.91
CA ILE A 411 -28.94 -0.95 -21.93
C ILE A 411 -28.65 0.29 -22.75
N GLU A 412 -27.58 1.00 -22.42
CA GLU A 412 -27.19 2.26 -23.06
C GLU A 412 -25.68 2.46 -23.02
N GLY A 413 -25.18 3.40 -23.81
CA GLY A 413 -23.78 3.79 -23.81
C GLY A 413 -23.27 4.20 -25.18
N ASN A 414 -22.43 5.21 -25.18
CA ASN A 414 -21.80 5.81 -26.37
C ASN A 414 -20.38 5.30 -26.63
N ALA A 415 -19.87 4.40 -25.78
CA ALA A 415 -18.53 3.82 -25.95
C ALA A 415 -18.40 2.97 -27.22
N PRO A 416 -17.18 2.85 -27.79
CA PRO A 416 -16.90 2.05 -28.98
C PRO A 416 -17.34 0.59 -28.85
N VAL A 417 -17.57 -0.05 -29.99
CA VAL A 417 -18.04 -1.46 -30.08
C VAL A 417 -17.09 -2.41 -29.38
N ASP A 418 -15.79 -2.18 -29.49
CA ASP A 418 -14.79 -3.04 -28.86
C ASP A 418 -14.83 -2.94 -27.33
N GLN A 419 -15.07 -1.76 -26.77
CA GLN A 419 -15.29 -1.60 -25.34
C GLN A 419 -16.56 -2.33 -24.87
N LYS A 420 -17.63 -2.29 -25.68
CA LYS A 420 -18.86 -3.04 -25.41
C LYS A 420 -18.60 -4.56 -25.39
N LYS A 421 -17.75 -5.08 -26.29
CA LYS A 421 -17.33 -6.50 -26.28
C LYS A 421 -16.51 -6.84 -25.03
N LEU A 422 -15.57 -5.97 -24.64
CA LEU A 422 -14.73 -6.15 -23.44
C LEU A 422 -15.57 -6.19 -22.16
N ILE A 423 -16.54 -5.28 -22.00
CA ILE A 423 -17.45 -5.28 -20.84
C ILE A 423 -18.29 -6.56 -20.80
N ARG A 424 -18.82 -7.02 -21.95
CA ARG A 424 -19.53 -8.30 -21.99
C ARG A 424 -18.64 -9.48 -21.59
N LEU A 425 -17.40 -9.53 -22.08
CA LEU A 425 -16.44 -10.57 -21.74
C LEU A 425 -16.10 -10.52 -20.23
N TRP A 426 -15.82 -9.34 -19.71
CA TRP A 426 -15.54 -9.14 -18.30
C TRP A 426 -16.70 -9.58 -17.40
N LEU A 427 -17.94 -9.19 -17.72
CA LEU A 427 -19.11 -9.66 -16.99
C LEU A 427 -19.25 -11.18 -17.07
N ARG A 428 -19.13 -11.78 -18.28
CA ARG A 428 -19.25 -13.24 -18.47
C ARG A 428 -18.20 -14.03 -17.71
N THR A 429 -16.99 -13.49 -17.56
CA THR A 429 -15.88 -14.13 -16.83
C THR A 429 -15.89 -13.82 -15.34
N SER A 430 -16.66 -12.82 -14.91
CA SER A 430 -16.80 -12.47 -13.50
C SER A 430 -17.43 -13.60 -12.70
N LYS A 431 -16.95 -13.74 -11.47
CA LYS A 431 -17.50 -14.65 -10.46
C LYS A 431 -18.00 -13.84 -9.28
N PHE A 432 -19.09 -14.34 -8.71
CA PHE A 432 -19.73 -13.72 -7.57
C PHE A 432 -19.94 -14.75 -6.47
N ARG A 433 -19.84 -14.31 -5.21
CA ARG A 433 -20.46 -15.00 -4.11
C ARG A 433 -21.97 -14.83 -4.30
N PRO A 434 -22.73 -15.95 -4.40
CA PRO A 434 -24.18 -15.87 -4.62
C PRO A 434 -24.90 -15.39 -3.33
N ARG A 435 -26.08 -14.83 -3.53
CA ARG A 435 -26.99 -14.50 -2.44
C ARG A 435 -27.59 -15.79 -1.84
N ILE A 436 -27.74 -15.81 -0.53
CA ILE A 436 -28.38 -16.90 0.20
C ILE A 436 -29.56 -16.32 0.99
N GLU A 437 -30.74 -16.92 0.83
CA GLU A 437 -31.94 -16.63 1.60
C GLU A 437 -32.47 -17.95 2.17
N GLU A 438 -32.83 -17.95 3.43
CA GLU A 438 -33.38 -19.15 4.12
C GLU A 438 -32.56 -20.43 3.84
N ARG A 439 -31.23 -20.29 3.78
CA ARG A 439 -30.27 -21.35 3.49
C ARG A 439 -30.32 -21.88 2.04
N GLU A 440 -30.97 -21.17 1.12
CA GLU A 440 -31.01 -21.50 -0.31
C GLU A 440 -30.27 -20.44 -1.15
N PHE A 441 -29.56 -20.90 -2.19
CA PHE A 441 -28.92 -20.02 -3.16
C PHE A 441 -29.95 -19.49 -4.14
N VAL A 442 -30.10 -18.18 -4.22
CA VAL A 442 -31.13 -17.55 -5.06
C VAL A 442 -30.56 -16.85 -6.28
N LEU A 443 -31.29 -16.94 -7.39
CA LEU A 443 -31.00 -16.14 -8.58
C LEU A 443 -31.18 -14.65 -8.22
N THR A 444 -30.20 -13.83 -8.56
CA THR A 444 -30.28 -12.37 -8.37
C THR A 444 -30.31 -11.69 -9.72
N GLU A 445 -31.43 -11.06 -10.03
CA GLU A 445 -31.68 -10.38 -11.31
C GLU A 445 -31.59 -8.85 -11.19
N GLY A 446 -31.52 -8.16 -12.33
CA GLY A 446 -31.58 -6.71 -12.39
C GLY A 446 -30.34 -5.98 -11.84
N LEU A 447 -29.23 -6.71 -11.68
CA LEU A 447 -27.98 -6.07 -11.28
C LEU A 447 -27.49 -5.16 -12.40
N THR A 448 -26.94 -4.01 -12.01
CA THR A 448 -26.44 -3.00 -12.96
C THR A 448 -24.96 -2.77 -12.77
N THR A 449 -24.28 -2.46 -13.87
CA THR A 449 -22.92 -1.94 -13.84
C THR A 449 -22.85 -0.70 -14.73
N TYR A 450 -22.09 0.29 -14.27
CA TYR A 450 -21.80 1.52 -14.98
C TYR A 450 -20.29 1.66 -15.10
N GLN A 451 -19.79 1.81 -16.34
CA GLN A 451 -18.37 1.94 -16.60
C GLN A 451 -18.13 3.17 -17.46
N THR A 452 -17.27 4.06 -16.98
CA THR A 452 -16.80 5.25 -17.70
C THR A 452 -15.46 5.00 -18.38
N PHE A 453 -15.16 5.76 -19.43
CA PHE A 453 -13.93 5.67 -20.19
C PHE A 453 -13.30 7.05 -20.36
N GLN A 454 -11.99 7.12 -20.15
CA GLN A 454 -11.17 8.29 -20.43
C GLN A 454 -10.62 8.20 -21.86
N VAL A 455 -10.58 9.33 -22.55
CA VAL A 455 -9.95 9.45 -23.88
C VAL A 455 -8.49 9.84 -23.66
N LEU A 456 -7.58 9.14 -24.33
CA LEU A 456 -6.20 9.63 -24.47
C LEU A 456 -6.24 10.82 -25.43
N GLU A 457 -6.22 12.03 -24.89
CA GLU A 457 -5.95 13.21 -25.70
C GLU A 457 -4.50 13.09 -26.20
N LYS A 458 -4.31 13.04 -27.53
CA LYS A 458 -2.98 13.28 -28.09
C LYS A 458 -2.65 14.73 -27.79
N GLU A 459 -1.55 14.98 -27.09
CA GLU A 459 -0.94 16.29 -27.11
C GLU A 459 -0.92 16.77 -28.57
N PRO A 460 -1.36 18.01 -28.86
CA PRO A 460 -1.23 18.56 -30.20
C PRO A 460 0.24 18.41 -30.60
N ALA A 461 0.48 17.76 -31.73
CA ALA A 461 1.83 17.67 -32.28
C ALA A 461 2.36 19.10 -32.34
N GLU A 462 3.46 19.38 -31.64
CA GLU A 462 4.16 20.64 -31.76
C GLU A 462 4.31 20.89 -33.25
N THR A 463 3.70 21.96 -33.74
CA THR A 463 3.87 22.41 -35.11
C THR A 463 5.38 22.66 -35.27
N PRO A 464 6.05 22.05 -36.27
CA PRO A 464 7.45 22.33 -36.47
C PRO A 464 7.57 23.84 -36.65
N GLU A 465 8.32 24.53 -35.77
CA GLU A 465 8.68 25.91 -35.99
C GLU A 465 9.30 25.99 -37.41
N GLU A 466 8.68 26.78 -38.27
CA GLU A 466 9.23 27.13 -39.55
C GLU A 466 10.65 27.67 -39.30
N SER A 467 11.64 26.84 -39.62
CA SER A 467 13.03 27.26 -39.60
C SER A 467 13.20 28.44 -40.57
N SER A 468 13.37 29.62 -40.01
CA SER A 468 13.76 30.81 -40.75
C SER A 468 15.02 30.49 -41.57
N PRO A 469 15.11 30.88 -42.85
CA PRO A 469 16.28 30.57 -43.64
C PRO A 469 17.49 31.35 -43.11
N SER A 470 18.55 30.63 -42.76
CA SER A 470 19.86 31.20 -42.44
C SER A 470 20.44 31.95 -43.63
N PRO A 471 21.05 33.12 -43.44
CA PRO A 471 21.66 33.87 -44.52
C PRO A 471 22.86 33.12 -45.09
N THR A 472 22.85 32.97 -46.41
CA THR A 472 23.92 32.40 -47.24
C THR A 472 25.20 33.21 -47.10
N THR A 473 26.19 32.67 -46.44
CA THR A 473 27.58 33.18 -46.53
C THR A 473 28.30 32.47 -47.67
N LEU A 474 28.82 33.30 -48.59
CA LEU A 474 29.64 32.90 -49.74
C LEU A 474 30.99 32.29 -49.27
N PRO A 475 31.53 31.30 -49.97
CA PRO A 475 32.82 30.71 -49.61
C PRO A 475 33.98 31.63 -50.00
N GLU A 476 34.80 31.92 -49.03
CA GLU A 476 36.12 32.56 -49.24
C GLU A 476 37.13 31.51 -49.72
N LYS A 477 37.84 31.85 -50.81
CA LYS A 477 38.93 31.07 -51.42
C LYS A 477 40.11 30.97 -50.45
N VAL A 478 40.56 29.77 -50.19
CA VAL A 478 41.89 29.55 -49.58
C VAL A 478 42.84 29.01 -50.64
N ASP A 479 43.92 29.75 -50.82
CA ASP A 479 45.10 29.40 -51.64
C ASP A 479 45.84 28.22 -50.99
N GLU A 480 46.32 27.36 -51.89
CA GLU A 480 47.31 26.33 -51.59
C GLU A 480 48.72 27.03 -51.49
N THR A 481 49.47 26.70 -50.45
CA THR A 481 50.94 26.56 -50.52
C THR A 481 51.43 25.70 -49.35
N GLU A 482 51.83 24.49 -49.62
CA GLU A 482 53.25 23.96 -49.61
C GLU A 482 53.95 23.86 -48.24
N SER A 483 54.38 22.65 -48.00
CA SER A 483 55.64 22.12 -47.42
C SER A 483 55.93 22.25 -45.92
N ALA A 484 56.07 21.21 -45.24
CA ALA A 484 57.26 20.42 -44.83
C ALA A 484 56.81 19.30 -43.84
#